data_f80d0732b9f48e1f28c0ce734f0d0d08
#
_entry.id   f80d0732b9f48e1f28c0ce734f0d0d08
#
_cell.length_a   1.000
_cell.length_b   1.000
_cell.length_c   1.000
_cell.angle_alpha   90.00
_cell.angle_beta   90.00
_cell.angle_gamma   90.00
#
_symmetry.space_group_name_H-M   'P 1'
#
loop_
_entity.id
_entity.type
_entity.pdbx_description
1 polymer ?
#
loop_
_entity_poly.entity_id
_entity_poly.type
_entity_poly.pdbx_seq_one_letter_code
_entity_poly.pdbx_strand_id
1 'polypeptide(L)'
;NFADQRPAAQISMGNLEFLMSGATEAEAMVNTDDSWLCIQNEAYESINYPVNGYYVAGPGELINSTKYPWNWENEGFDDSGWKNARQGINGGGKLARDYPGRLLVPSPIPPMEYRTERLQKVRFSKGVSCSESFLKGESPLTVPAHTEVQLLLDHKHLTTGYLSLLYE
;
A
#
# COMPACT_ATOMS: atom_id res chain seq x y z
N ASN A 1 -3.37 -4.76 3.23
CA ASN A 1 -4.18 -5.73 3.98
C ASN A 1 -3.28 -6.76 4.67
N PHE A 2 -2.80 -6.43 5.86
CA PHE A 2 -1.84 -7.28 6.60
C PHE A 2 -2.52 -8.17 7.65
N ALA A 3 -3.85 -8.15 7.71
CA ALA A 3 -4.58 -8.80 8.79
C ALA A 3 -4.68 -10.33 8.66
N ASP A 4 -4.63 -10.87 7.45
CA ASP A 4 -4.96 -12.28 7.22
C ASP A 4 -3.76 -13.22 7.12
N GLN A 5 -2.55 -12.67 7.05
CA GLN A 5 -1.36 -13.51 6.95
C GLN A 5 -0.44 -13.34 8.14
N ARG A 6 -0.26 -14.45 8.82
CA ARG A 6 0.59 -14.54 10.00
C ARG A 6 1.85 -15.31 9.64
N PRO A 7 3.02 -14.68 9.63
CA PRO A 7 4.26 -15.43 9.64
C PRO A 7 4.25 -16.41 10.80
N ALA A 8 4.68 -17.63 10.57
CA ALA A 8 4.61 -18.70 11.57
C ALA A 8 5.33 -18.36 12.89
N ALA A 9 6.28 -17.43 12.87
CA ALA A 9 7.05 -16.99 14.03
C ALA A 9 6.51 -15.72 14.71
N GLN A 10 5.41 -15.16 14.25
CA GLN A 10 4.89 -13.90 14.77
C GLN A 10 3.52 -14.07 15.41
N ILE A 11 3.35 -13.44 16.56
CA ILE A 11 2.05 -13.28 17.20
C ILE A 11 1.38 -12.08 16.57
N SER A 12 0.35 -12.32 15.77
CA SER A 12 -0.49 -11.27 15.25
C SER A 12 -1.45 -10.80 16.34
N MET A 13 -1.49 -9.50 16.56
CA MET A 13 -2.42 -8.89 17.53
C MET A 13 -3.81 -8.62 16.93
N GLY A 14 -4.05 -9.00 15.71
CA GLY A 14 -5.39 -9.09 15.13
C GLY A 14 -6.09 -7.78 14.79
N ASN A 15 -5.56 -6.63 15.18
CA ASN A 15 -6.15 -5.33 14.90
C ASN A 15 -5.22 -4.49 14.02
N LEU A 16 -5.80 -3.91 12.98
CA LEU A 16 -5.13 -2.86 12.22
C LEU A 16 -5.36 -1.53 12.96
N GLU A 17 -4.28 -0.89 13.36
CA GLU A 17 -4.31 0.42 14.00
C GLU A 17 -3.41 1.36 13.22
N PHE A 18 -3.83 2.61 13.12
CA PHE A 18 -3.03 3.68 12.56
C PHE A 18 -2.82 4.74 13.63
N LEU A 19 -1.58 5.11 13.87
CA LEU A 19 -1.20 6.13 14.82
C LEU A 19 -0.20 7.09 14.16
N MET A 20 -0.57 8.34 14.10
CA MET A 20 0.29 9.45 13.67
C MET A 20 0.37 10.48 14.78
N SER A 21 1.55 11.00 15.02
CA SER A 21 1.78 12.06 15.98
C SER A 21 2.78 13.06 15.39
N GLY A 22 2.41 14.32 15.35
CA GLY A 22 3.30 15.41 14.97
C GLY A 22 4.48 15.51 15.93
N ALA A 23 5.63 15.90 15.40
CA ALA A 23 6.85 16.07 16.19
C ALA A 23 6.89 17.44 16.92
N THR A 24 6.10 18.38 16.48
CA THR A 24 6.04 19.75 17.01
C THR A 24 4.60 20.14 17.33
N GLU A 25 4.41 21.20 18.11
CA GLU A 25 3.09 21.75 18.41
C GLU A 25 2.35 22.21 17.14
N ALA A 26 3.09 22.77 16.17
CA ALA A 26 2.51 23.18 14.89
C ALA A 26 1.98 22.01 14.06
N GLU A 27 2.50 20.81 14.27
CA GLU A 27 2.06 19.58 13.60
C GLU A 27 1.01 18.81 14.38
N ALA A 28 0.57 19.31 15.54
CA ALA A 28 -0.41 18.62 16.37
C ALA A 28 -1.75 18.39 15.63
N MET A 29 -2.05 19.18 14.60
CA MET A 29 -3.23 19.00 13.74
C MET A 29 -3.28 17.66 13.00
N VAL A 30 -2.14 16.99 12.81
CA VAL A 30 -2.09 15.66 12.17
C VAL A 30 -2.13 14.51 13.16
N ASN A 31 -2.26 14.79 14.46
CA ASN A 31 -2.41 13.72 15.44
C ASN A 31 -3.69 12.94 15.18
N THR A 32 -3.58 11.64 15.19
CA THR A 32 -4.75 10.78 15.04
C THR A 32 -5.61 10.81 16.29
N ASP A 33 -6.90 11.04 16.09
CA ASP A 33 -7.93 10.97 17.12
C ASP A 33 -9.26 10.46 16.53
N ASP A 34 -10.33 10.54 17.28
CA ASP A 34 -11.66 10.09 16.88
C ASP A 34 -12.38 11.06 15.93
N SER A 35 -11.80 12.22 15.64
CA SER A 35 -12.31 13.13 14.62
C SER A 35 -11.93 12.72 13.20
N TRP A 36 -10.92 11.88 13.06
CA TRP A 36 -10.51 11.37 11.76
C TRP A 36 -11.60 10.54 11.09
N LEU A 37 -11.79 10.74 9.79
CA LEU A 37 -12.73 9.97 9.01
C LEU A 37 -12.03 8.77 8.38
N CYS A 38 -12.71 7.65 8.32
CA CYS A 38 -12.20 6.43 7.73
C CYS A 38 -13.27 5.67 6.96
N ILE A 39 -12.82 4.92 5.97
CA ILE A 39 -13.65 4.01 5.16
C ILE A 39 -12.91 2.70 4.95
N GLN A 40 -13.65 1.60 4.93
CA GLN A 40 -13.11 0.35 4.42
C GLN A 40 -13.07 0.42 2.89
N ASN A 41 -11.87 0.34 2.32
CA ASN A 41 -11.72 0.36 0.88
C ASN A 41 -12.09 -1.02 0.29
N GLU A 42 -13.30 -1.11 -0.26
CA GLU A 42 -13.82 -2.32 -0.89
C GLU A 42 -13.24 -2.61 -2.28
N ALA A 43 -12.36 -1.76 -2.78
CA ALA A 43 -11.68 -2.00 -4.04
C ALA A 43 -10.64 -3.13 -3.95
N TYR A 44 -10.17 -3.45 -2.74
CA TYR A 44 -9.13 -4.45 -2.53
C TYR A 44 -9.71 -5.78 -2.08
N GLU A 45 -9.33 -6.84 -2.77
CA GLU A 45 -9.62 -8.23 -2.41
C GLU A 45 -8.32 -9.00 -2.27
N SER A 46 -8.21 -9.84 -1.23
CA SER A 46 -7.05 -10.72 -1.04
C SER A 46 -7.11 -11.89 -2.01
N ILE A 47 -6.03 -12.15 -2.72
CA ILE A 47 -5.90 -13.35 -3.55
C ILE A 47 -5.13 -14.40 -2.74
N ASN A 48 -5.81 -15.47 -2.36
CA ASN A 48 -5.18 -16.59 -1.68
C ASN A 48 -4.59 -17.54 -2.72
N TYR A 49 -3.27 -17.66 -2.72
CA TYR A 49 -2.59 -18.69 -3.48
C TYR A 49 -2.44 -19.94 -2.61
N PRO A 50 -2.80 -21.12 -3.12
CA PRO A 50 -2.51 -22.36 -2.41
C PRO A 50 -1.00 -22.60 -2.45
N VAL A 51 -0.31 -22.27 -1.37
CA VAL A 51 1.12 -22.52 -1.22
C VAL A 51 1.28 -23.72 -0.30
N ASN A 52 1.89 -24.79 -0.82
CA ASN A 52 2.28 -25.92 0.00
C ASN A 52 3.59 -25.61 0.69
N GLY A 53 3.53 -25.36 1.99
CA GLY A 53 4.71 -25.11 2.81
C GLY A 53 4.70 -23.75 3.51
N TYR A 54 5.84 -23.41 4.09
CA TYR A 54 6.03 -22.15 4.78
C TYR A 54 6.22 -21.00 3.77
N TYR A 55 5.36 -20.01 3.86
CA TYR A 55 5.41 -18.83 3.00
C TYR A 55 5.18 -17.54 3.80
N VAL A 56 6.13 -16.63 3.71
CA VAL A 56 6.16 -15.40 4.54
C VAL A 56 5.61 -14.17 3.83
N ALA A 57 5.40 -14.23 2.52
CA ALA A 57 4.81 -13.12 1.78
C ALA A 57 3.31 -13.03 2.02
N GLY A 58 2.78 -11.82 2.05
CA GLY A 58 1.35 -11.58 2.08
C GLY A 58 0.62 -12.11 0.85
N PRO A 59 -0.72 -12.23 0.91
CA PRO A 59 -1.51 -12.57 -0.26
C PRO A 59 -1.31 -11.54 -1.37
N GLY A 60 -1.49 -11.96 -2.60
CA GLY A 60 -1.65 -11.00 -3.70
C GLY A 60 -2.91 -10.16 -3.51
N GLU A 61 -2.98 -9.05 -4.20
CA GLU A 61 -4.13 -8.14 -4.16
C GLU A 61 -4.80 -8.10 -5.53
N LEU A 62 -6.12 -8.24 -5.52
CA LEU A 62 -6.97 -7.92 -6.67
C LEU A 62 -7.59 -6.55 -6.41
N ILE A 63 -7.42 -5.63 -7.37
CA ILE A 63 -7.94 -4.27 -7.24
C ILE A 63 -9.04 -4.06 -8.26
N ASN A 64 -10.23 -3.76 -7.77
CA ASN A 64 -11.34 -3.30 -8.59
C ASN A 64 -11.36 -1.76 -8.61
N SER A 65 -10.82 -1.18 -9.67
CA SER A 65 -10.69 0.27 -9.82
C SER A 65 -12.04 1.02 -9.82
N THR A 66 -13.16 0.37 -10.13
CA THR A 66 -14.47 1.01 -10.11
C THR A 66 -15.00 1.27 -8.70
N LYS A 67 -14.46 0.57 -7.70
CA LYS A 67 -14.81 0.74 -6.28
C LYS A 67 -13.82 1.61 -5.51
N TYR A 68 -12.70 1.98 -6.16
CA TYR A 68 -11.69 2.78 -5.52
C TYR A 68 -12.18 4.23 -5.34
N PRO A 69 -12.03 4.84 -4.17
CA PRO A 69 -12.44 6.23 -3.93
C PRO A 69 -11.45 7.21 -4.57
N TRP A 70 -11.46 7.30 -5.88
CA TRP A 70 -10.55 8.17 -6.63
C TRP A 70 -10.64 9.63 -6.17
N ASN A 71 -9.49 10.30 -6.15
CA ASN A 71 -9.36 11.70 -5.74
C ASN A 71 -9.74 11.98 -4.28
N TRP A 72 -9.73 10.97 -3.42
CA TRP A 72 -10.02 11.12 -2.00
C TRP A 72 -9.08 12.09 -1.27
N GLU A 73 -7.88 12.30 -1.82
CA GLU A 73 -6.87 13.24 -1.33
C GLU A 73 -7.11 14.68 -1.77
N ASN A 74 -8.07 14.94 -2.66
CA ASN A 74 -8.31 16.27 -3.18
C ASN A 74 -9.24 17.08 -2.27
N GLU A 75 -8.96 18.37 -2.17
CA GLU A 75 -9.84 19.31 -1.50
C GLU A 75 -11.23 19.30 -2.15
N GLY A 76 -12.26 19.19 -1.32
CA GLY A 76 -13.64 19.13 -1.77
C GLY A 76 -14.14 17.73 -2.15
N PHE A 77 -13.36 16.69 -1.87
CA PHE A 77 -13.87 15.31 -1.97
C PHE A 77 -15.07 15.12 -1.04
N ASP A 78 -16.11 14.43 -1.49
CA ASP A 78 -17.27 14.11 -0.70
C ASP A 78 -17.00 12.88 0.18
N ASP A 79 -16.62 13.12 1.42
CA ASP A 79 -16.38 12.12 2.45
C ASP A 79 -17.55 11.95 3.43
N SER A 80 -18.74 12.52 3.11
CA SER A 80 -19.92 12.49 3.97
C SER A 80 -20.39 11.09 4.37
N GLY A 81 -20.05 10.08 3.54
CA GLY A 81 -20.32 8.67 3.84
C GLY A 81 -19.28 7.98 4.72
N TRP A 82 -18.19 8.65 5.05
CA TRP A 82 -17.13 8.08 5.88
C TRP A 82 -17.53 8.13 7.36
N LYS A 83 -16.92 7.30 8.16
CA LYS A 83 -17.22 7.19 9.59
C LYS A 83 -16.03 7.67 10.41
N ASN A 84 -16.33 8.21 11.57
CA ASN A 84 -15.27 8.54 12.51
C ASN A 84 -14.45 7.32 12.90
N ALA A 85 -13.15 7.55 13.03
CA ALA A 85 -12.24 6.54 13.55
C ALA A 85 -12.65 6.13 14.96
N ARG A 86 -12.38 4.90 15.31
CA ARG A 86 -12.56 4.41 16.67
C ARG A 86 -11.24 4.45 17.40
N GLN A 87 -11.24 5.04 18.56
CA GLN A 87 -10.08 4.98 19.43
C GLN A 87 -9.84 3.52 19.84
N GLY A 88 -8.65 3.03 19.50
CA GLY A 88 -8.17 1.73 19.95
C GLY A 88 -7.45 1.82 21.28
N ILE A 89 -6.29 1.19 21.38
CA ILE A 89 -5.42 1.29 22.55
C ILE A 89 -4.64 2.61 22.44
N ASN A 90 -4.68 3.44 23.48
CA ASN A 90 -3.91 4.66 23.52
C ASN A 90 -2.42 4.39 23.26
N GLY A 91 -1.86 5.10 22.31
CA GLY A 91 -0.42 5.05 21.99
C GLY A 91 0.27 6.36 22.34
N GLY A 92 1.59 6.38 22.26
CA GLY A 92 2.38 7.61 22.32
C GLY A 92 2.63 8.22 23.70
N GLY A 93 2.08 7.66 24.77
CA GLY A 93 2.33 8.14 26.14
C GLY A 93 3.54 7.47 26.81
N LYS A 94 4.03 8.08 27.89
CA LYS A 94 4.98 7.41 28.79
C LYS A 94 4.27 6.21 29.42
N LEU A 95 4.79 5.02 29.18
CA LEU A 95 4.27 3.80 29.77
C LEU A 95 4.32 3.88 31.29
N ALA A 96 3.18 3.87 31.94
CA ALA A 96 3.11 3.33 33.26
C ALA A 96 3.32 1.80 33.18
N ARG A 97 3.98 1.21 34.15
CA ARG A 97 4.43 -0.19 34.18
C ARG A 97 3.34 -1.22 33.86
N ASP A 98 2.09 -0.86 34.01
CA ASP A 98 0.91 -1.72 33.86
C ASP A 98 -0.05 -1.30 32.73
N TYR A 99 0.41 -0.44 31.83
CA TYR A 99 -0.43 0.06 30.76
C TYR A 99 -0.16 -0.72 29.45
N PRO A 100 -1.16 -1.36 28.85
CA PRO A 100 -0.98 -2.16 27.64
C PRO A 100 -0.83 -1.32 26.35
N GLY A 101 -0.62 -0.01 26.48
CA GLY A 101 -0.50 0.92 25.39
C GLY A 101 0.73 0.66 24.51
N ARG A 102 0.68 1.13 23.28
CA ARG A 102 1.78 1.07 22.33
C ARG A 102 2.61 2.33 22.43
N LEU A 103 3.92 2.17 22.54
CA LEU A 103 4.87 3.25 22.60
C LEU A 103 5.42 3.54 21.20
N LEU A 104 5.26 4.77 20.72
CA LEU A 104 5.98 5.26 19.57
C LEU A 104 7.37 5.70 20.00
N VAL A 105 8.38 5.12 19.39
CA VAL A 105 9.78 5.51 19.58
C VAL A 105 10.43 5.84 18.24
N PRO A 106 11.35 6.79 18.18
CA PRO A 106 12.11 7.03 16.97
C PRO A 106 12.80 5.74 16.49
N SER A 107 12.74 5.49 15.18
CA SER A 107 13.42 4.34 14.61
C SER A 107 14.94 4.45 14.82
N PRO A 108 15.61 3.44 15.38
CA PRO A 108 17.05 3.43 15.51
C PRO A 108 17.78 3.10 14.20
N ILE A 109 17.05 2.70 13.18
CA ILE A 109 17.59 2.38 11.86
C ILE A 109 17.28 3.52 10.88
N PRO A 110 18.18 3.82 9.94
CA PRO A 110 17.92 4.80 8.90
C PRO A 110 16.67 4.43 8.08
N PRO A 111 15.94 5.41 7.54
CA PRO A 111 14.90 5.14 6.56
C PRO A 111 15.47 4.39 5.37
N MET A 112 14.68 3.51 4.77
CA MET A 112 15.05 2.87 3.52
C MET A 112 15.11 3.94 2.41
N GLU A 113 16.04 3.77 1.49
CA GLU A 113 16.08 4.57 0.29
C GLU A 113 14.79 4.32 -0.52
N TYR A 114 14.15 5.40 -0.93
CA TYR A 114 12.94 5.37 -1.74
C TYR A 114 13.13 6.23 -2.98
N ARG A 115 13.17 5.58 -4.13
CA ARG A 115 13.33 6.25 -5.42
C ARG A 115 12.49 5.59 -6.49
N THR A 116 12.07 6.38 -7.46
CA THR A 116 11.38 5.85 -8.64
C THR A 116 12.38 5.24 -9.60
N GLU A 117 12.15 3.98 -9.95
CA GLU A 117 12.93 3.27 -10.96
C GLU A 117 12.03 2.76 -12.08
N ARG A 118 12.60 2.53 -13.25
CA ARG A 118 11.89 1.97 -14.38
C ARG A 118 12.38 0.59 -14.71
N LEU A 119 11.48 -0.26 -15.18
CA LEU A 119 11.83 -1.56 -15.72
C LEU A 119 12.71 -1.38 -16.99
N GLN A 120 13.72 -2.21 -17.13
CA GLN A 120 14.83 -1.91 -18.05
C GLN A 120 14.78 -2.71 -19.34
N LYS A 121 14.05 -3.83 -19.39
CA LYS A 121 14.03 -4.72 -20.54
C LYS A 121 12.70 -5.42 -20.73
N VAL A 122 12.28 -5.57 -21.98
CA VAL A 122 11.19 -6.48 -22.34
C VAL A 122 11.78 -7.87 -22.56
N ARG A 123 11.35 -8.84 -21.75
CA ARG A 123 11.71 -10.26 -21.90
C ARG A 123 10.76 -10.98 -22.84
N PHE A 124 9.50 -10.65 -22.79
CA PHE A 124 8.47 -11.26 -23.60
C PHE A 124 7.34 -10.24 -23.85
N SER A 125 6.77 -10.30 -25.04
CA SER A 125 5.63 -9.50 -25.45
C SER A 125 4.72 -10.32 -26.36
N LYS A 126 3.43 -10.35 -26.07
CA LYS A 126 2.39 -10.98 -26.87
C LYS A 126 1.21 -10.00 -27.00
N GLY A 127 0.62 -9.94 -28.19
CA GLY A 127 -0.54 -9.09 -28.46
C GLY A 127 -0.21 -7.63 -28.77
N VAL A 128 0.99 -7.16 -28.44
CA VAL A 128 1.47 -5.81 -28.72
C VAL A 128 2.99 -5.78 -28.81
N SER A 129 3.55 -4.84 -29.55
CA SER A 129 4.98 -4.58 -29.57
C SER A 129 5.32 -3.54 -28.51
N CYS A 130 6.12 -3.93 -27.53
CA CYS A 130 6.57 -3.04 -26.47
C CYS A 130 7.92 -2.42 -26.81
N SER A 131 7.97 -1.10 -26.93
CA SER A 131 9.18 -0.35 -27.30
C SER A 131 10.05 0.01 -26.09
N GLU A 132 11.30 0.34 -26.33
CA GLU A 132 12.18 0.89 -25.29
C GLU A 132 11.70 2.26 -24.78
N SER A 133 11.08 3.06 -25.64
CA SER A 133 10.54 4.37 -25.25
C SER A 133 9.42 4.23 -24.21
N PHE A 134 8.61 3.16 -24.27
CA PHE A 134 7.66 2.84 -23.21
C PHE A 134 8.37 2.56 -21.88
N LEU A 135 9.41 1.74 -21.88
CA LEU A 135 10.17 1.45 -20.66
C LEU A 135 10.80 2.70 -20.05
N LYS A 136 11.26 3.63 -20.90
CA LYS A 136 11.79 4.92 -20.45
C LYS A 136 10.70 5.91 -20.02
N GLY A 137 9.44 5.61 -20.32
CA GLY A 137 8.31 6.53 -20.05
C GLY A 137 8.22 7.72 -20.99
N GLU A 138 8.82 7.59 -22.16
CA GLU A 138 8.82 8.61 -23.21
C GLU A 138 7.58 8.52 -24.11
N SER A 139 6.95 7.35 -24.15
CA SER A 139 5.71 7.12 -24.91
C SER A 139 4.81 6.09 -24.23
N PRO A 140 3.48 6.21 -24.38
CA PRO A 140 2.56 5.21 -23.91
C PRO A 140 2.64 3.92 -24.74
N LEU A 141 2.15 2.82 -24.18
CA LEU A 141 1.89 1.58 -24.88
C LEU A 141 0.38 1.50 -25.15
N THR A 142 0.00 1.56 -26.39
CA THR A 142 -1.42 1.44 -26.77
C THR A 142 -1.81 -0.03 -26.87
N VAL A 143 -2.83 -0.40 -26.10
CA VAL A 143 -3.46 -1.73 -26.17
C VAL A 143 -4.76 -1.57 -26.95
N PRO A 144 -4.89 -2.20 -28.14
CA PRO A 144 -6.13 -2.15 -28.91
C PRO A 144 -7.32 -2.76 -28.13
N ALA A 145 -8.51 -2.25 -28.39
CA ALA A 145 -9.72 -2.82 -27.80
C ALA A 145 -9.85 -4.32 -28.15
N HIS A 146 -10.38 -5.10 -27.20
CA HIS A 146 -10.58 -6.54 -27.33
C HIS A 146 -9.29 -7.36 -27.59
N THR A 147 -8.15 -6.82 -27.21
CA THR A 147 -6.84 -7.49 -27.37
C THR A 147 -6.31 -7.95 -26.03
N GLU A 148 -5.94 -9.21 -25.94
CA GLU A 148 -5.20 -9.75 -24.79
C GLU A 148 -3.72 -9.47 -24.98
N VAL A 149 -3.13 -8.78 -24.02
CA VAL A 149 -1.71 -8.42 -24.02
C VAL A 149 -1.01 -9.06 -22.83
N GLN A 150 0.13 -9.67 -23.07
CA GLN A 150 1.01 -10.20 -22.05
C GLN A 150 2.40 -9.59 -22.20
N LEU A 151 2.92 -9.02 -21.14
CA LEU A 151 4.26 -8.46 -21.08
C LEU A 151 5.02 -9.06 -19.91
N LEU A 152 6.24 -9.49 -20.17
CA LEU A 152 7.22 -9.82 -19.13
C LEU A 152 8.34 -8.80 -19.19
N LEU A 153 8.38 -7.97 -18.15
CA LEU A 153 9.34 -6.88 -18.03
C LEU A 153 10.38 -7.24 -16.97
N ASP A 154 11.62 -6.86 -17.21
CA ASP A 154 12.75 -7.22 -16.36
C ASP A 154 13.41 -5.99 -15.77
N HIS A 155 13.64 -6.03 -14.48
CA HIS A 155 14.36 -4.99 -13.74
C HIS A 155 15.86 -5.28 -13.64
N LYS A 156 16.33 -6.43 -14.15
CA LYS A 156 17.69 -6.95 -14.15
C LYS A 156 18.25 -7.38 -12.79
N HIS A 157 17.74 -6.88 -11.70
CA HIS A 157 18.14 -7.29 -10.36
C HIS A 157 16.91 -7.46 -9.44
N LEU A 158 17.10 -8.21 -8.38
CA LEU A 158 16.06 -8.38 -7.36
C LEU A 158 15.95 -7.08 -6.56
N THR A 159 14.74 -6.59 -6.43
CA THR A 159 14.43 -5.41 -5.63
C THR A 159 13.09 -5.58 -4.92
N THR A 160 12.89 -4.80 -3.88
CA THR A 160 11.58 -4.61 -3.26
C THR A 160 11.05 -3.25 -3.69
N GLY A 161 9.76 -3.16 -4.01
CA GLY A 161 9.18 -1.90 -4.44
C GLY A 161 7.69 -1.97 -4.63
N TYR A 162 7.11 -0.82 -4.86
CA TYR A 162 5.70 -0.67 -5.23
C TYR A 162 5.60 -0.46 -6.74
N LEU A 163 4.79 -1.28 -7.39
CA LEU A 163 4.54 -1.13 -8.82
C LEU A 163 3.52 0.00 -9.03
N SER A 164 3.89 0.97 -9.86
CA SER A 164 2.97 2.02 -10.34
C SER A 164 2.68 1.82 -11.82
N LEU A 165 1.41 1.74 -12.16
CA LEU A 165 0.92 1.67 -13.53
C LEU A 165 0.03 2.88 -13.79
N LEU A 166 0.41 3.72 -14.75
CA LEU A 166 -0.41 4.82 -15.24
C LEU A 166 -1.17 4.35 -16.47
N TYR A 167 -2.47 4.57 -16.52
CA TYR A 167 -3.32 4.23 -17.66
C TYR A 167 -4.34 5.33 -17.93
N GLU A 168 -4.75 5.47 -19.18
CA GLU A 168 -5.77 6.38 -19.65
C GLU A 168 -6.89 5.62 -20.38
#